data_0b75c577144e2f3c5a9a0f68a23092c5
#
_entry.id   0b75c577144e2f3c5a9a0f68a23092c5
#
_cell.length_a   1.000
_cell.length_b   1.000
_cell.length_c   1.000
_cell.angle_alpha   90.00
_cell.angle_beta   90.00
_cell.angle_gamma   90.00
#
_symmetry.space_group_name_H-M   'P 1'
#
loop_
_entity.id
_entity.type
_entity.pdbx_description
1 polymer ?
#
loop_
_entity_poly.entity_id
_entity_poly.type
_entity_poly.pdbx_seq_one_letter_code
_entity_poly.pdbx_strand_id
1 'polypeptide(L)' 'MSGTNLIDGNRVVIIKDRAFTLKVISDIYIFDNILYVHCYNGDVSKIDVGKITDFKAFKGVIDDVSAYHQSLNGLVVCGG' A
#
# COMPACT_ATOMS: atom_id res chain seq x y z
N MET A 1 5.75 -14.14 21.29
CA MET A 1 5.64 -13.71 20.92
C MET A 1 5.84 -13.07 20.28
N SER A 2 5.83 -13.19 20.09
CA SER A 2 6.16 -12.69 19.57
C SER A 2 6.03 -11.51 19.08
N GLY A 3 6.16 -10.79 19.04
CA GLY A 3 6.07 -9.47 18.68
C GLY A 3 6.25 -9.11 17.24
N THR A 4 6.45 -10.04 16.46
CA THR A 4 6.64 -9.76 15.05
C THR A 4 5.31 -9.75 14.34
N ASN A 5 4.79 -8.58 14.09
CA ASN A 5 3.59 -8.43 13.31
C ASN A 5 3.96 -8.23 11.85
N LEU A 6 4.38 -9.33 11.24
CA LEU A 6 4.68 -9.28 9.82
C LEU A 6 3.39 -9.25 9.04
N ILE A 7 3.27 -8.28 8.16
CA ILE A 7 2.12 -8.15 7.30
C ILE A 7 2.34 -9.04 6.09
N ASP A 8 1.33 -9.85 5.77
CA ASP A 8 1.41 -10.77 4.64
C ASP A 8 1.42 -9.98 3.34
N GLY A 9 2.49 -10.11 2.56
CA GLY A 9 2.60 -9.45 1.27
C GLY A 9 1.61 -9.96 0.24
N ASN A 10 1.02 -11.11 0.47
CA ASN A 10 -0.03 -11.63 -0.40
C ASN A 10 -1.41 -11.06 -0.08
N ARG A 11 -1.51 -10.25 0.97
CA ARG A 11 -2.79 -9.61 1.31
C ARG A 11 -3.26 -8.76 0.15
N VAL A 12 -4.53 -8.92 -0.23
CA VAL A 12 -5.12 -8.19 -1.32
C VAL A 12 -5.79 -6.93 -0.78
N VAL A 13 -5.51 -5.79 -1.39
CA VAL A 13 -6.21 -4.55 -1.11
C VAL A 13 -7.02 -4.18 -2.34
N ILE A 14 -8.25 -3.72 -2.12
CA ILE A 14 -9.15 -3.38 -3.21
C ILE A 14 -9.31 -1.87 -3.25
N ILE A 15 -9.02 -1.29 -4.40
CA ILE A 15 -9.14 0.15 -4.63
C ILE A 15 -10.13 0.32 -5.77
N LYS A 16 -11.36 0.76 -5.41
CA LYS A 16 -12.49 0.81 -6.32
C LYS A 16 -12.76 -0.58 -6.89
N ASP A 17 -12.57 -0.77 -8.19
CA ASP A 17 -12.79 -2.05 -8.84
C ASP A 17 -11.49 -2.79 -9.15
N ARG A 18 -10.38 -2.33 -8.60
CA ARG A 18 -9.06 -2.93 -8.83
C ARG A 18 -8.55 -3.60 -7.58
N ALA A 19 -7.92 -4.74 -7.75
CA ALA A 19 -7.30 -5.48 -6.65
C ALA A 19 -5.79 -5.50 -6.82
N PHE A 20 -5.08 -5.26 -5.71
CA PHE A 20 -3.62 -5.28 -5.70
C PHE A 20 -3.16 -6.10 -4.51
N THR A 21 -2.05 -6.83 -4.66
CA THR A 21 -1.40 -7.44 -3.51
C THR A 21 -0.36 -6.48 -2.96
N LEU A 22 -0.20 -6.46 -1.65
CA LEU A 22 0.73 -5.51 -1.01
C LEU A 22 2.14 -5.65 -1.56
N LYS A 23 2.56 -6.86 -1.84
CA LYS A 23 3.95 -7.11 -2.27
C LYS A 23 4.27 -6.55 -3.64
N VAL A 24 3.28 -6.27 -4.47
CA VAL A 24 3.54 -5.72 -5.81
C VAL A 24 3.58 -4.20 -5.81
N ILE A 25 3.10 -3.56 -4.75
CA ILE A 25 3.05 -2.10 -4.67
C ILE A 25 4.37 -1.56 -4.16
N SER A 26 5.07 -0.79 -4.99
CA SER A 26 6.32 -0.17 -4.59
C SER A 26 6.08 1.17 -3.90
N ASP A 27 5.06 1.91 -4.34
CA ASP A 27 4.74 3.20 -3.73
C ASP A 27 3.27 3.51 -3.97
N ILE A 28 2.68 4.29 -3.09
CA ILE A 28 1.29 4.69 -3.21
C ILE A 28 1.12 6.05 -2.52
N TYR A 29 0.46 6.97 -3.21
CA TYR A 29 0.23 8.30 -2.65
C TYR A 29 -0.92 8.97 -3.38
N ILE A 30 -1.44 10.04 -2.78
CA ILE A 30 -2.49 10.86 -3.41
C ILE A 30 -1.90 12.21 -3.74
N PHE A 31 -2.08 12.61 -4.98
CA PHE A 31 -1.65 13.92 -5.45
C PHE A 31 -2.71 14.46 -6.40
N ASP A 32 -3.15 15.71 -6.16
CA ASP A 32 -4.12 16.39 -7.01
C ASP A 32 -5.39 15.57 -7.20
N ASN A 33 -5.91 15.00 -6.10
CA ASN A 33 -7.12 14.16 -6.08
C ASN A 33 -7.01 12.89 -6.91
N ILE A 34 -5.79 12.45 -7.17
CA ILE A 34 -5.56 11.21 -7.89
C ILE A 34 -4.68 10.32 -7.04
N LEU A 35 -5.13 9.08 -6.85
CA LEU A 35 -4.34 8.07 -6.16
C LEU A 35 -3.40 7.42 -7.15
N TYR A 36 -2.12 7.50 -6.88
CA TYR A 36 -1.09 6.88 -7.71
C TYR A 36 -0.62 5.60 -7.05
N VAL A 37 -0.71 4.49 -7.76
CA VAL A 37 -0.23 3.20 -7.29
C VAL A 37 0.91 2.77 -8.21
N HIS A 38 2.12 2.78 -7.69
CA HIS A 38 3.31 2.36 -8.42
C HIS A 38 3.61 0.92 -8.09
N CYS A 39 3.81 0.11 -9.11
CA CYS A 39 4.13 -1.30 -8.95
C CYS A 39 5.60 -1.55 -9.28
N TYR A 40 6.17 -2.60 -8.67
CA TYR A 40 7.58 -2.92 -8.88
C TYR A 40 7.91 -3.26 -10.33
N ASN A 41 6.91 -3.71 -11.10
CA ASN A 41 7.15 -4.02 -12.51
C ASN A 41 7.18 -2.77 -13.41
N GLY A 42 6.99 -1.58 -12.83
CA GLY A 42 7.00 -0.34 -13.58
C GLY A 42 5.62 0.20 -13.91
N ASP A 43 4.58 -0.54 -13.65
CA ASP A 43 3.21 -0.08 -13.91
C ASP A 43 2.80 1.00 -12.92
N VAL A 44 2.07 1.99 -13.41
CA VAL A 44 1.51 3.04 -12.57
C VAL A 44 0.01 3.11 -12.84
N SER A 45 -0.78 2.93 -11.79
CA SER A 45 -2.23 3.05 -11.86
C SER A 45 -2.65 4.39 -11.28
N LYS A 46 -3.49 5.11 -11.99
CA LYS A 46 -4.01 6.40 -11.55
C LYS A 46 -5.50 6.25 -11.32
N ILE A 47 -5.94 6.49 -10.10
CA ILE A 47 -7.32 6.28 -9.70
C ILE A 47 -7.87 7.58 -9.14
N ASP A 48 -8.95 8.09 -9.73
CA ASP A 48 -9.56 9.33 -9.29
C ASP A 48 -10.20 9.12 -7.91
N VAL A 49 -9.80 9.94 -6.95
CA VAL A 49 -10.32 9.86 -5.59
C VAL A 49 -11.73 10.46 -5.49
N GLY A 50 -12.02 11.47 -6.24
CA GLY A 50 -13.35 12.04 -6.45
C GLY A 50 -14.12 12.50 -5.23
N LYS A 51 -14.36 11.66 -4.25
CA LYS A 51 -15.20 11.97 -3.10
C LYS A 51 -14.47 11.80 -1.78
N ILE A 52 -14.86 12.58 -0.80
CA ILE A 52 -14.25 12.56 0.54
C ILE A 52 -14.40 11.19 1.20
N THR A 53 -15.54 10.53 0.98
CA THR A 53 -15.77 9.20 1.55
C THR A 53 -14.77 8.18 1.01
N ASP A 54 -14.42 8.32 -0.26
CA ASP A 54 -13.43 7.43 -0.88
C ASP A 54 -12.03 7.71 -0.33
N PHE A 55 -11.76 8.95 0.04
CA PHE A 55 -10.46 9.34 0.58
C PHE A 55 -10.11 8.53 1.82
N LYS A 56 -11.07 8.31 2.71
CA LYS A 56 -10.83 7.55 3.94
C LYS A 56 -10.46 6.10 3.64
N ALA A 57 -11.15 5.50 2.67
CA ALA A 57 -10.87 4.13 2.27
C ALA A 57 -9.47 4.01 1.67
N PHE A 58 -9.11 4.97 0.82
CA PHE A 58 -7.80 4.97 0.18
C PHE A 58 -6.68 5.22 1.19
N LYS A 59 -6.95 6.07 2.18
CA LYS A 59 -5.96 6.31 3.21
C LYS A 59 -5.65 5.03 3.99
N GLY A 60 -6.65 4.21 4.24
CA GLY A 60 -6.45 2.91 4.87
C GLY A 60 -5.53 2.02 4.06
N VAL A 61 -5.70 2.02 2.75
CA VAL A 61 -4.83 1.25 1.86
C VAL A 61 -3.40 1.79 1.91
N ILE A 62 -3.25 3.13 1.88
CA ILE A 62 -1.93 3.75 1.95
C ILE A 62 -1.24 3.37 3.26
N ASP A 63 -1.98 3.40 4.36
CA ASP A 63 -1.44 3.03 5.66
C ASP A 63 -1.00 1.56 5.68
N ASP A 64 -1.79 0.67 5.07
CA ASP A 64 -1.44 -0.74 4.98
C ASP A 64 -0.15 -0.95 4.20
N VAL A 65 0.00 -0.26 3.07
CA VAL A 65 1.22 -0.36 2.25
C VAL A 65 2.42 0.16 3.04
N SER A 66 2.26 1.28 3.72
CA SER A 66 3.33 1.86 4.53
C SER A 66 3.74 0.91 5.65
N ALA A 67 2.76 0.32 6.33
CA ALA A 67 3.03 -0.63 7.40
C ALA A 67 3.76 -1.86 6.87
N TYR A 68 3.37 -2.34 5.70
CA TYR A 68 4.03 -3.47 5.08
C TYR A 68 5.51 -3.15 4.79
N HIS A 69 5.77 -2.00 4.19
CA HIS A 69 7.14 -1.58 3.88
C HIS A 69 7.97 -1.41 5.15
N GLN A 70 7.37 -0.85 6.20
CA GLN A 70 8.07 -0.69 7.47
C GLN A 70 8.40 -2.04 8.09
N SER A 71 7.52 -3.02 7.97
CA SER A 71 7.79 -4.34 8.51
C SER A 71 8.96 -4.99 7.80
N LEU A 72 9.07 -4.81 6.49
CA LEU A 72 10.20 -5.33 5.72
C LEU A 72 11.50 -4.63 6.13
N ASN A 73 11.45 -3.30 6.25
CA ASN A 73 12.62 -2.53 6.66
C ASN A 73 13.06 -2.89 8.07
N GLY A 74 12.10 -3.13 8.96
CA GLY A 74 12.41 -3.53 10.31
C GLY A 74 13.18 -4.84 10.36
N LEU A 75 12.81 -5.77 9.51
CA LEU A 75 13.52 -7.05 9.43
C LEU A 75 14.95 -6.86 8.97
N VAL A 76 15.15 -6.01 7.97
CA VAL A 76 16.48 -5.74 7.43
C VAL A 76 17.35 -5.06 8.48
N VAL A 77 16.78 -4.07 9.16
CA VAL A 77 17.53 -3.32 10.18
C VAL A 77 17.91 -4.23 11.33
N CYS A 78 16.99 -5.08 11.76
CA CYS A 78 17.28 -6.01 12.87
C CYS A 78 18.39 -6.97 12.51
N GLY A 79 18.54 -7.29 11.26
CA GLY A 79 19.61 -8.16 10.81
C GLY A 79 20.97 -7.51 10.77
N GLY A 80 20.98 -6.19 10.83
CA GLY A 80 22.24 -5.47 10.69
C GLY A 80 22.97 -5.21 11.99
#